data_085a5e4cf0b28951e0362ebc864c2608
#
_entry.id   085a5e4cf0b28951e0362ebc864c2608
#
_cell.length_a   1.000
_cell.length_b   1.000
_cell.length_c   1.000
_cell.angle_alpha   90.00
_cell.angle_beta   90.00
_cell.angle_gamma   90.00
#
_symmetry.space_group_name_H-M   'P 1'
#
loop_
_entity.id
_entity.type
_entity.pdbx_description
1 polymer ?
#
loop_
_entity_poly.entity_id
_entity_poly.type
_entity_poly.pdbx_seq_one_letter_code
_entity_poly.pdbx_strand_id
1 'polypeptide(L)'
;MNQTILASALAAVSLSLAAPAFAGPVLDKVKANDVVVCGVNTAAPGFSNADSKGNWTGLDVDYCRALAAAVLGDANKVKFVPLNSPQRFSALQAGEVDVLARNTTWNLTRDASLGAVFVGTNYYDGQGFLVPKKLNVKSAKQLNGATICVQSGTSSEPSVADYFKSHGMKYKAVLFDTTEATQGAFLSGRCQVYTTDMSDLAGARTKAPNPDDYVILPEVISKEPLGPSVRRGDNEWFQIARWVLNAFIEAEEKGITQANADELRKTSTDPNIKRLLGSGEDMGKLLGLDKDWSYRIVKQVGNYGESFERNLGPKTPLALPRGINNQWTNGGILYAPPIR
;
A
#
# COMPACT_ATOMS: atom_id res chain seq x y z
N MET A 1 -77.49 -25.15 -24.84
CA MET A 1 -76.31 -25.94 -25.17
C MET A 1 -75.11 -25.14 -24.64
N ASN A 2 -74.69 -25.53 -23.46
CA ASN A 2 -73.62 -24.84 -22.73
C ASN A 2 -72.28 -25.57 -22.96
N GLN A 3 -71.28 -24.85 -23.40
CA GLN A 3 -69.91 -25.34 -23.35
C GLN A 3 -69.09 -24.47 -22.38
N THR A 4 -68.75 -25.03 -21.25
CA THR A 4 -67.90 -24.49 -20.25
C THR A 4 -66.43 -24.82 -20.64
N ILE A 5 -65.64 -23.82 -20.89
CA ILE A 5 -64.15 -23.94 -21.12
C ILE A 5 -63.48 -23.83 -19.80
N LEU A 6 -62.85 -24.91 -19.32
CA LEU A 6 -61.92 -24.92 -18.19
C LEU A 6 -60.55 -24.34 -18.65
N ALA A 7 -60.18 -23.21 -18.11
CA ALA A 7 -58.82 -22.67 -18.24
C ALA A 7 -57.95 -23.18 -17.08
N SER A 8 -57.04 -24.09 -17.37
CA SER A 8 -56.03 -24.57 -16.42
C SER A 8 -54.86 -23.60 -16.39
N ALA A 9 -54.72 -22.86 -15.30
CA ALA A 9 -53.55 -21.99 -15.07
C ALA A 9 -52.39 -22.86 -14.56
N LEU A 10 -51.33 -23.04 -15.39
CA LEU A 10 -50.03 -23.57 -14.94
C LEU A 10 -49.28 -22.46 -14.22
N ALA A 11 -49.17 -22.56 -12.91
CA ALA A 11 -48.25 -21.76 -12.10
C ALA A 11 -46.85 -22.35 -12.25
N ALA A 12 -45.99 -21.70 -13.06
CA ALA A 12 -44.57 -22.00 -13.13
C ALA A 12 -43.88 -21.47 -11.87
N VAL A 13 -43.57 -22.34 -10.93
CA VAL A 13 -42.73 -22.05 -9.78
C VAL A 13 -41.28 -21.95 -10.27
N SER A 14 -40.80 -20.71 -10.47
CA SER A 14 -39.40 -20.44 -10.74
C SER A 14 -38.60 -20.72 -9.47
N LEU A 15 -37.97 -21.89 -9.33
CA LEU A 15 -36.91 -22.14 -8.35
C LEU A 15 -35.71 -21.28 -8.75
N SER A 16 -35.56 -20.16 -8.09
CA SER A 16 -34.29 -19.41 -8.12
C SER A 16 -33.23 -20.27 -7.46
N LEU A 17 -32.41 -20.97 -8.26
CA LEU A 17 -31.18 -21.56 -7.81
C LEU A 17 -30.29 -20.41 -7.34
N ALA A 18 -30.22 -20.20 -6.03
CA ALA A 18 -29.18 -19.39 -5.43
C ALA A 18 -27.85 -20.05 -5.79
N ALA A 19 -27.15 -19.50 -6.77
CA ALA A 19 -25.78 -19.90 -7.07
C ALA A 19 -24.97 -19.73 -5.77
N PRO A 20 -24.20 -20.75 -5.36
CA PRO A 20 -23.27 -20.57 -4.24
C PRO A 20 -22.39 -19.37 -4.59
N ALA A 21 -22.17 -18.49 -3.61
CA ALA A 21 -21.20 -17.41 -3.72
C ALA A 21 -19.82 -18.08 -3.89
N PHE A 22 -19.42 -18.28 -5.14
CA PHE A 22 -18.09 -18.77 -5.47
C PHE A 22 -17.07 -17.70 -5.12
N ALA A 23 -15.86 -18.15 -4.80
CA ALA A 23 -14.66 -17.36 -4.64
C ALA A 23 -14.64 -16.15 -5.58
N GLY A 24 -14.21 -15.01 -5.08
CA GLY A 24 -14.17 -13.79 -5.91
C GLY A 24 -13.30 -14.03 -7.15
N PRO A 25 -13.64 -13.42 -8.28
CA PRO A 25 -12.99 -13.71 -9.56
C PRO A 25 -11.47 -13.45 -9.55
N VAL A 26 -10.97 -12.65 -8.60
CA VAL A 26 -9.53 -12.38 -8.48
C VAL A 26 -8.78 -13.53 -7.81
N LEU A 27 -9.32 -14.13 -6.74
CA LEU A 27 -8.67 -15.28 -6.09
C LEU A 27 -8.54 -16.46 -7.05
N ASP A 28 -9.60 -16.78 -7.81
CA ASP A 28 -9.58 -17.85 -8.80
C ASP A 28 -8.56 -17.58 -9.92
N LYS A 29 -8.52 -16.34 -10.43
CA LYS A 29 -7.54 -15.90 -11.42
C LYS A 29 -6.10 -16.05 -10.90
N VAL A 30 -5.84 -15.61 -9.67
CA VAL A 30 -4.52 -15.69 -9.03
C VAL A 30 -4.09 -17.14 -8.85
N LYS A 31 -4.98 -18.00 -8.36
CA LYS A 31 -4.70 -19.45 -8.22
C LYS A 31 -4.48 -20.15 -9.57
N ALA A 32 -5.30 -19.84 -10.58
CA ALA A 32 -5.19 -20.42 -11.91
C ALA A 32 -3.90 -20.01 -12.64
N ASN A 33 -3.45 -18.78 -12.47
CA ASN A 33 -2.23 -18.24 -13.09
C ASN A 33 -0.97 -18.48 -12.23
N ASP A 34 -1.13 -18.97 -11.02
CA ASP A 34 -0.06 -19.20 -10.04
C ASP A 34 0.84 -17.99 -9.80
N VAL A 35 0.25 -16.78 -9.85
CA VAL A 35 0.97 -15.52 -9.67
C VAL A 35 0.04 -14.40 -9.18
N VAL A 36 0.51 -13.57 -8.25
CA VAL A 36 -0.11 -12.30 -7.86
C VAL A 36 0.48 -11.19 -8.72
N VAL A 37 -0.36 -10.44 -9.42
CA VAL A 37 0.08 -9.27 -10.21
C VAL A 37 -0.08 -8.01 -9.36
N CYS A 38 1.05 -7.41 -8.98
CA CYS A 38 1.11 -6.28 -8.07
C CYS A 38 1.52 -5.00 -8.79
N GLY A 39 0.65 -3.98 -8.77
CA GLY A 39 0.96 -2.64 -9.25
C GLY A 39 1.82 -1.88 -8.25
N VAL A 40 2.99 -1.41 -8.67
CA VAL A 40 3.99 -0.76 -7.82
C VAL A 40 4.43 0.59 -8.40
N ASN A 41 5.11 1.40 -7.60
CA ASN A 41 5.76 2.62 -8.09
C ASN A 41 7.06 2.26 -8.84
N THR A 42 7.46 3.11 -9.77
CA THR A 42 8.66 2.91 -10.59
C THR A 42 9.93 3.27 -9.84
N ALA A 43 9.89 4.24 -8.93
CA ALA A 43 11.08 4.80 -8.27
C ALA A 43 10.78 5.45 -6.91
N ALA A 44 10.15 4.68 -6.00
CA ALA A 44 9.91 5.09 -4.60
C ALA A 44 10.83 4.29 -3.66
N PRO A 45 12.06 4.78 -3.38
CA PRO A 45 12.96 4.13 -2.45
C PRO A 45 12.30 3.85 -1.09
N GLY A 46 12.49 2.65 -0.58
CA GLY A 46 11.87 2.20 0.67
C GLY A 46 10.44 1.63 0.51
N PHE A 47 9.71 1.97 -0.55
CA PHE A 47 8.36 1.42 -0.83
C PHE A 47 8.37 0.44 -1.99
N SER A 48 8.81 0.87 -3.16
CA SER A 48 9.04 0.00 -4.30
C SER A 48 10.12 0.59 -5.20
N ASN A 49 11.19 -0.15 -5.36
CA ASN A 49 12.31 0.23 -6.19
C ASN A 49 12.97 -1.01 -6.78
N ALA A 50 13.20 -1.00 -8.10
CA ALA A 50 13.94 -2.05 -8.77
C ALA A 50 15.43 -1.69 -8.83
N ASP A 51 16.30 -2.66 -8.59
CA ASP A 51 17.73 -2.52 -8.86
C ASP A 51 18.03 -2.71 -10.37
N SER A 52 19.28 -2.53 -10.76
CA SER A 52 19.72 -2.69 -12.16
C SER A 52 19.59 -4.12 -12.69
N LYS A 53 19.36 -5.10 -11.83
CA LYS A 53 19.12 -6.51 -12.19
C LYS A 53 17.64 -6.85 -12.22
N GLY A 54 16.74 -5.89 -11.93
CA GLY A 54 15.30 -6.09 -11.88
C GLY A 54 14.79 -6.67 -10.56
N ASN A 55 15.60 -6.73 -9.50
CA ASN A 55 15.13 -7.16 -8.19
C ASN A 55 14.39 -6.02 -7.50
N TRP A 56 13.18 -6.29 -7.09
CA TRP A 56 12.33 -5.33 -6.39
C TRP A 56 12.53 -5.39 -4.87
N THR A 57 12.56 -4.22 -4.22
CA THR A 57 12.64 -4.07 -2.76
C THR A 57 11.73 -2.94 -2.29
N GLY A 58 11.28 -3.00 -1.04
CA GLY A 58 10.47 -1.97 -0.41
C GLY A 58 9.31 -2.52 0.42
N LEU A 59 8.69 -1.67 1.23
CA LEU A 59 7.57 -2.02 2.11
C LEU A 59 6.35 -2.52 1.30
N ASP A 60 6.02 -1.86 0.19
CA ASP A 60 4.93 -2.26 -0.70
C ASP A 60 5.25 -3.57 -1.44
N VAL A 61 6.50 -3.77 -1.82
CA VAL A 61 7.00 -5.01 -2.42
C VAL A 61 6.89 -6.17 -1.44
N ASP A 62 7.27 -5.97 -0.19
CA ASP A 62 7.17 -6.99 0.86
C ASP A 62 5.70 -7.35 1.15
N TYR A 63 4.80 -6.36 1.14
CA TYR A 63 3.37 -6.64 1.24
C TYR A 63 2.86 -7.53 0.07
N CYS A 64 3.28 -7.25 -1.16
CA CYS A 64 2.89 -8.08 -2.32
C CYS A 64 3.45 -9.51 -2.20
N ARG A 65 4.68 -9.66 -1.70
CA ARG A 65 5.28 -10.97 -1.40
C ARG A 65 4.53 -11.69 -0.28
N ALA A 66 4.11 -10.96 0.76
CA ALA A 66 3.30 -11.51 1.84
C ALA A 66 1.95 -12.04 1.33
N LEU A 67 1.32 -11.31 0.40
CA LEU A 67 0.08 -11.74 -0.26
C LEU A 67 0.29 -13.02 -1.08
N ALA A 68 1.37 -13.11 -1.86
CA ALA A 68 1.70 -14.31 -2.62
C ALA A 68 2.04 -15.51 -1.71
N ALA A 69 2.81 -15.29 -0.65
CA ALA A 69 3.11 -16.33 0.34
C ALA A 69 1.85 -16.88 1.00
N ALA A 70 0.90 -16.00 1.34
CA ALA A 70 -0.38 -16.39 1.93
C ALA A 70 -1.24 -17.21 0.98
N VAL A 71 -1.41 -16.76 -0.26
CA VAL A 71 -2.38 -17.31 -1.22
C VAL A 71 -1.81 -18.50 -2.01
N LEU A 72 -0.53 -18.41 -2.44
CA LEU A 72 0.12 -19.34 -3.35
C LEU A 72 1.23 -20.18 -2.69
N GLY A 73 1.50 -19.94 -1.40
CA GLY A 73 2.52 -20.67 -0.65
C GLY A 73 3.95 -20.21 -0.90
N ASP A 74 4.20 -19.29 -1.82
CA ASP A 74 5.54 -18.83 -2.21
C ASP A 74 5.56 -17.32 -2.43
N ALA A 75 6.39 -16.60 -1.67
CA ALA A 75 6.57 -15.16 -1.74
C ALA A 75 7.16 -14.68 -3.09
N ASN A 76 7.74 -15.58 -3.88
CA ASN A 76 8.32 -15.25 -5.19
C ASN A 76 7.28 -15.29 -6.32
N LYS A 77 6.09 -15.84 -6.08
CA LYS A 77 5.00 -15.88 -7.07
C LYS A 77 4.30 -14.52 -7.22
N VAL A 78 5.09 -13.49 -7.46
CA VAL A 78 4.65 -12.10 -7.68
C VAL A 78 5.21 -11.58 -8.99
N LYS A 79 4.33 -10.95 -9.78
CA LYS A 79 4.71 -10.13 -10.92
C LYS A 79 4.52 -8.67 -10.56
N PHE A 80 5.59 -7.90 -10.53
CA PHE A 80 5.53 -6.46 -10.32
C PHE A 80 5.28 -5.71 -11.62
N VAL A 81 4.27 -4.82 -11.61
CA VAL A 81 3.90 -3.97 -12.76
C VAL A 81 4.12 -2.52 -12.35
N PRO A 82 5.17 -1.87 -12.89
CA PRO A 82 5.41 -0.46 -12.61
C PRO A 82 4.30 0.41 -13.22
N LEU A 83 3.69 1.28 -12.41
CA LEU A 83 2.61 2.18 -12.82
C LEU A 83 2.95 3.61 -12.42
N ASN A 84 2.68 4.58 -13.28
CA ASN A 84 2.74 5.99 -12.91
C ASN A 84 1.48 6.40 -12.12
N SER A 85 1.47 7.62 -11.57
CA SER A 85 0.36 8.09 -10.72
C SER A 85 -0.96 8.25 -11.48
N PRO A 86 -1.02 8.79 -12.72
CA PRO A 86 -2.26 8.87 -13.48
C PRO A 86 -2.86 7.51 -13.85
N GLN A 87 -2.04 6.50 -14.13
CA GLN A 87 -2.49 5.21 -14.69
C GLN A 87 -2.90 4.18 -13.64
N ARG A 88 -2.44 4.30 -12.39
CA ARG A 88 -2.59 3.24 -11.38
C ARG A 88 -4.02 2.77 -11.14
N PHE A 89 -4.98 3.70 -11.10
CA PHE A 89 -6.37 3.35 -10.84
C PHE A 89 -7.07 2.75 -12.07
N SER A 90 -6.77 3.21 -13.28
CA SER A 90 -7.28 2.60 -14.50
C SER A 90 -6.76 1.17 -14.69
N ALA A 91 -5.49 0.92 -14.41
CA ALA A 91 -4.89 -0.42 -14.44
C ALA A 91 -5.55 -1.37 -13.43
N LEU A 92 -5.83 -0.87 -12.19
CA LEU A 92 -6.54 -1.65 -11.18
C LEU A 92 -7.98 -1.97 -11.65
N GLN A 93 -8.70 -0.98 -12.19
CA GLN A 93 -10.06 -1.17 -12.69
C GLN A 93 -10.14 -2.14 -13.87
N ALA A 94 -9.18 -2.06 -14.80
CA ALA A 94 -9.09 -2.97 -15.94
C ALA A 94 -8.71 -4.40 -15.56
N GLY A 95 -8.28 -4.64 -14.30
CA GLY A 95 -7.82 -5.95 -13.83
C GLY A 95 -6.43 -6.33 -14.35
N GLU A 96 -5.65 -5.33 -14.82
CA GLU A 96 -4.24 -5.51 -15.22
C GLU A 96 -3.37 -5.87 -14.02
N VAL A 97 -3.76 -5.40 -12.84
CA VAL A 97 -3.17 -5.76 -11.55
C VAL A 97 -4.24 -6.27 -10.59
N ASP A 98 -3.87 -7.21 -9.71
CA ASP A 98 -4.74 -7.81 -8.70
C ASP A 98 -4.78 -6.97 -7.43
N VAL A 99 -3.69 -6.29 -7.15
CA VAL A 99 -3.52 -5.38 -6.01
C VAL A 99 -2.64 -4.21 -6.43
N LEU A 100 -2.96 -3.02 -5.91
CA LEU A 100 -2.15 -1.83 -6.07
C LEU A 100 -1.48 -1.52 -4.72
N ALA A 101 -0.18 -1.79 -4.61
CA ALA A 101 0.69 -1.43 -3.48
C ALA A 101 1.76 -0.46 -4.00
N ARG A 102 1.44 0.85 -3.93
CA ARG A 102 2.15 1.89 -4.66
C ARG A 102 2.15 3.20 -3.90
N ASN A 103 2.55 3.19 -2.63
CA ASN A 103 2.52 4.38 -1.76
C ASN A 103 1.30 5.29 -2.07
N THR A 104 0.11 4.69 -2.03
CA THR A 104 -1.13 5.35 -2.48
C THR A 104 -1.91 5.85 -1.28
N THR A 105 -2.10 7.16 -1.19
CA THR A 105 -2.88 7.81 -0.13
C THR A 105 -4.34 7.39 -0.19
N TRP A 106 -4.86 6.90 0.90
CA TRP A 106 -6.28 6.65 1.10
C TRP A 106 -7.01 7.97 1.37
N ASN A 107 -7.89 8.35 0.47
CA ASN A 107 -8.77 9.51 0.64
C ASN A 107 -10.16 9.23 0.06
N LEU A 108 -11.14 10.08 0.41
CA LEU A 108 -12.54 9.88 0.01
C LEU A 108 -12.72 9.76 -1.51
N THR A 109 -12.07 10.63 -2.29
CA THR A 109 -12.20 10.62 -3.75
C THR A 109 -11.74 9.30 -4.34
N ARG A 110 -10.58 8.79 -3.92
CA ARG A 110 -10.01 7.53 -4.42
C ARG A 110 -10.84 6.34 -4.00
N ASP A 111 -11.31 6.33 -2.75
CA ASP A 111 -12.10 5.24 -2.20
C ASP A 111 -13.53 5.23 -2.77
N ALA A 112 -14.19 6.38 -2.84
CA ALA A 112 -15.60 6.46 -3.23
C ALA A 112 -15.83 6.50 -4.74
N SER A 113 -14.93 7.12 -5.54
CA SER A 113 -15.19 7.41 -6.96
C SER A 113 -14.28 6.71 -7.96
N LEU A 114 -13.09 6.25 -7.56
CA LEU A 114 -12.15 5.60 -8.47
C LEU A 114 -12.23 4.07 -8.47
N GLY A 115 -13.26 3.49 -7.82
CA GLY A 115 -13.50 2.05 -7.81
C GLY A 115 -12.42 1.21 -7.09
N ALA A 116 -11.51 1.84 -6.36
CA ALA A 116 -10.57 1.19 -5.47
C ALA A 116 -11.19 1.00 -4.09
N VAL A 117 -10.76 -0.03 -3.36
CA VAL A 117 -11.05 -0.21 -1.93
C VAL A 117 -9.74 -0.41 -1.20
N PHE A 118 -9.45 0.46 -0.25
CA PHE A 118 -8.23 0.38 0.54
C PHE A 118 -8.34 -0.70 1.62
N VAL A 119 -7.35 -1.57 1.69
CA VAL A 119 -7.35 -2.70 2.64
C VAL A 119 -6.94 -2.28 4.05
N GLY A 120 -6.26 -1.17 4.17
CA GLY A 120 -5.77 -0.57 5.41
C GLY A 120 -4.65 0.42 5.11
N THR A 121 -4.11 1.05 6.15
CA THR A 121 -2.93 1.91 6.06
C THR A 121 -1.70 1.09 6.44
N ASN A 122 -0.71 1.02 5.53
CA ASN A 122 0.57 0.37 5.80
C ASN A 122 1.68 1.37 6.14
N TYR A 123 1.45 2.67 5.89
CA TYR A 123 2.37 3.73 6.30
C TYR A 123 1.63 5.06 6.44
N TYR A 124 1.76 5.70 7.59
CA TYR A 124 1.23 7.04 7.87
C TYR A 124 2.28 8.07 7.53
N ASP A 125 2.01 8.88 6.52
CA ASP A 125 2.90 9.93 6.02
C ASP A 125 2.21 11.30 6.04
N GLY A 126 2.89 12.29 5.55
CA GLY A 126 2.40 13.63 5.30
C GLY A 126 3.17 14.27 4.16
N GLN A 127 2.60 15.27 3.51
CA GLN A 127 3.26 16.03 2.46
C GLN A 127 4.14 17.13 3.03
N GLY A 128 5.31 17.33 2.44
CA GLY A 128 6.24 18.40 2.80
C GLY A 128 6.93 19.04 1.60
N PHE A 129 8.05 19.70 1.87
CA PHE A 129 8.82 20.43 0.88
C PHE A 129 10.32 20.13 1.02
N LEU A 130 10.96 19.79 -0.09
CA LEU A 130 12.42 19.67 -0.21
C LEU A 130 12.95 20.89 -0.96
N VAL A 131 13.95 21.56 -0.39
CA VAL A 131 14.56 22.76 -0.97
C VAL A 131 16.08 22.66 -0.91
N PRO A 132 16.80 23.28 -1.87
CA PRO A 132 18.25 23.49 -1.73
C PRO A 132 18.57 24.43 -0.56
N LYS A 133 19.54 24.09 0.28
CA LYS A 133 19.98 24.92 1.42
C LYS A 133 20.42 26.32 1.01
N LYS A 134 20.95 26.48 -0.22
CA LYS A 134 21.33 27.77 -0.79
C LYS A 134 20.19 28.78 -0.91
N LEU A 135 18.92 28.34 -0.91
CA LEU A 135 17.77 29.24 -0.88
C LEU A 135 17.57 29.90 0.48
N ASN A 136 18.25 29.43 1.53
CA ASN A 136 18.14 29.93 2.90
C ASN A 136 16.69 30.03 3.44
N VAL A 137 15.85 29.09 3.01
CA VAL A 137 14.44 28.95 3.44
C VAL A 137 14.38 28.00 4.62
N LYS A 138 13.68 28.38 5.68
CA LYS A 138 13.53 27.57 6.92
C LYS A 138 12.09 27.17 7.20
N SER A 139 11.12 27.68 6.45
CA SER A 139 9.71 27.45 6.64
C SER A 139 8.99 27.49 5.30
N ALA A 140 7.98 26.65 5.13
CA ALA A 140 7.12 26.65 3.95
C ALA A 140 6.39 27.98 3.72
N LYS A 141 6.19 28.78 4.78
CA LYS A 141 5.63 30.14 4.69
C LYS A 141 6.51 31.13 3.91
N GLN A 142 7.78 30.78 3.70
CA GLN A 142 8.73 31.60 2.94
C GLN A 142 8.74 31.26 1.44
N LEU A 143 7.90 30.31 1.00
CA LEU A 143 7.87 29.82 -0.38
C LEU A 143 6.94 30.65 -1.30
N ASN A 144 6.49 31.84 -0.88
CA ASN A 144 5.64 32.66 -1.72
C ASN A 144 6.34 33.04 -3.05
N GLY A 145 5.67 32.77 -4.17
CA GLY A 145 6.20 32.99 -5.53
C GLY A 145 7.13 31.89 -6.06
N ALA A 146 7.39 30.84 -5.28
CA ALA A 146 8.30 29.77 -5.68
C ALA A 146 7.80 28.96 -6.88
N THR A 147 8.74 28.42 -7.67
CA THR A 147 8.47 27.41 -8.69
C THR A 147 8.60 26.02 -8.04
N ILE A 148 7.51 25.25 -8.06
CA ILE A 148 7.39 23.97 -7.35
C ILE A 148 7.18 22.82 -8.33
N CYS A 149 8.07 21.85 -8.30
CA CYS A 149 7.87 20.56 -8.99
C CYS A 149 6.90 19.70 -8.18
N VAL A 150 5.88 19.18 -8.84
CA VAL A 150 4.89 18.24 -8.28
C VAL A 150 4.49 17.21 -9.33
N GLN A 151 4.21 15.97 -8.89
CA GLN A 151 3.78 14.93 -9.81
C GLN A 151 2.26 14.98 -10.01
N SER A 152 1.82 14.96 -11.27
CA SER A 152 0.39 14.94 -11.64
C SER A 152 -0.30 13.66 -11.19
N GLY A 153 -1.61 13.74 -10.87
CA GLY A 153 -2.42 12.60 -10.43
C GLY A 153 -2.08 12.08 -9.01
N THR A 154 -1.30 12.86 -8.24
CA THR A 154 -1.04 12.61 -6.82
C THR A 154 -1.98 13.43 -5.93
N SER A 155 -2.06 13.07 -4.63
CA SER A 155 -2.71 13.90 -3.60
C SER A 155 -1.94 15.19 -3.34
N SER A 156 -0.64 15.18 -3.63
CA SER A 156 0.24 16.33 -3.39
C SER A 156 -0.11 17.54 -4.25
N GLU A 157 -0.67 17.33 -5.44
CA GLU A 157 -1.05 18.42 -6.34
C GLU A 157 -2.17 19.30 -5.76
N PRO A 158 -3.36 18.78 -5.39
CA PRO A 158 -4.39 19.60 -4.74
C PRO A 158 -3.96 20.07 -3.35
N SER A 159 -3.23 19.30 -2.56
CA SER A 159 -2.83 19.70 -1.21
C SER A 159 -1.89 20.90 -1.21
N VAL A 160 -0.93 20.99 -2.14
CA VAL A 160 -0.07 22.19 -2.25
C VAL A 160 -0.87 23.41 -2.68
N ALA A 161 -1.85 23.26 -3.59
CA ALA A 161 -2.72 24.36 -4.01
C ALA A 161 -3.54 24.91 -2.83
N ASP A 162 -4.13 24.02 -2.04
CA ASP A 162 -4.91 24.37 -0.85
C ASP A 162 -4.05 25.05 0.22
N TYR A 163 -2.83 24.53 0.46
CA TYR A 163 -1.90 25.13 1.41
C TYR A 163 -1.54 26.56 1.04
N PHE A 164 -1.13 26.80 -0.21
CA PHE A 164 -0.77 28.14 -0.68
C PHE A 164 -1.96 29.10 -0.66
N LYS A 165 -3.13 28.64 -1.10
CA LYS A 165 -4.37 29.42 -1.07
C LYS A 165 -4.77 29.81 0.36
N SER A 166 -4.73 28.88 1.30
CA SER A 166 -5.11 29.14 2.70
C SER A 166 -4.19 30.11 3.43
N HIS A 167 -2.92 30.22 2.96
CA HIS A 167 -1.94 31.16 3.50
C HIS A 167 -1.81 32.46 2.68
N GLY A 168 -2.69 32.69 1.69
CA GLY A 168 -2.62 33.88 0.84
C GLY A 168 -1.37 33.98 -0.02
N MET A 169 -0.69 32.83 -0.25
CA MET A 169 0.54 32.74 -1.03
C MET A 169 0.27 32.34 -2.48
N LYS A 170 1.22 32.68 -3.36
CA LYS A 170 1.23 32.27 -4.77
C LYS A 170 2.40 31.32 -5.02
N TYR A 171 2.27 30.44 -6.01
CA TYR A 171 3.35 29.59 -6.50
C TYR A 171 3.14 29.29 -7.99
N LYS A 172 4.17 28.76 -8.65
CA LYS A 172 4.11 28.25 -10.03
C LYS A 172 4.33 26.74 -9.99
N ALA A 173 3.28 25.96 -10.26
CA ALA A 173 3.40 24.51 -10.40
C ALA A 173 4.11 24.13 -11.71
N VAL A 174 5.01 23.16 -11.64
CA VAL A 174 5.59 22.46 -12.79
C VAL A 174 5.26 20.99 -12.63
N LEU A 175 4.40 20.48 -13.53
CA LEU A 175 3.82 19.15 -13.44
C LEU A 175 4.63 18.14 -14.27
N PHE A 176 4.77 16.94 -13.75
CA PHE A 176 5.40 15.79 -14.40
C PHE A 176 4.60 14.52 -14.13
N ASP A 177 4.60 13.57 -15.05
CA ASP A 177 3.79 12.35 -14.94
C ASP A 177 4.47 11.23 -14.15
N THR A 178 5.80 11.28 -13.96
CA THR A 178 6.55 10.24 -13.26
C THR A 178 7.38 10.82 -12.11
N THR A 179 7.65 9.98 -11.12
CA THR A 179 8.49 10.33 -9.97
C THR A 179 9.91 10.71 -10.42
N GLU A 180 10.48 9.95 -11.36
CA GLU A 180 11.83 10.17 -11.89
C GLU A 180 11.95 11.52 -12.59
N ALA A 181 10.97 11.86 -13.45
CA ALA A 181 10.96 13.14 -14.15
C ALA A 181 10.83 14.32 -13.19
N THR A 182 9.99 14.18 -12.13
CA THR A 182 9.79 15.21 -11.11
C THR A 182 11.07 15.43 -10.31
N GLN A 183 11.69 14.36 -9.82
CA GLN A 183 12.94 14.41 -9.07
C GLN A 183 14.10 14.96 -9.93
N GLY A 184 14.23 14.47 -11.16
CA GLY A 184 15.26 14.93 -12.11
C GLY A 184 15.14 16.42 -12.44
N ALA A 185 13.91 16.92 -12.63
CA ALA A 185 13.66 18.33 -12.88
C ALA A 185 14.02 19.21 -11.66
N PHE A 186 13.71 18.76 -10.45
CA PHE A 186 14.11 19.45 -9.23
C PHE A 186 15.63 19.46 -9.04
N LEU A 187 16.27 18.30 -9.15
CA LEU A 187 17.73 18.18 -8.94
C LEU A 187 18.54 18.94 -10.01
N SER A 188 18.02 19.07 -11.23
CA SER A 188 18.61 19.91 -12.30
C SER A 188 18.35 21.41 -12.12
N GLY A 189 17.59 21.82 -11.10
CA GLY A 189 17.28 23.23 -10.82
C GLY A 189 16.15 23.83 -11.64
N ARG A 190 15.37 23.02 -12.38
CA ARG A 190 14.20 23.49 -13.12
C ARG A 190 13.09 24.03 -12.19
N CYS A 191 13.00 23.49 -10.97
CA CYS A 191 12.15 23.97 -9.89
C CYS A 191 13.00 24.34 -8.68
N GLN A 192 12.56 25.33 -7.91
CA GLN A 192 13.19 25.73 -6.66
C GLN A 192 12.83 24.81 -5.50
N VAL A 193 11.65 24.18 -5.59
CA VAL A 193 11.05 23.36 -4.53
C VAL A 193 10.52 22.09 -5.15
N TYR A 194 10.67 20.97 -4.41
CA TYR A 194 9.97 19.73 -4.70
C TYR A 194 8.99 19.42 -3.56
N THR A 195 7.75 19.05 -3.90
CA THR A 195 6.72 18.67 -2.92
C THR A 195 6.14 17.30 -3.23
N THR A 196 6.10 16.45 -2.23
CA THR A 196 5.49 15.12 -2.20
C THR A 196 5.45 14.64 -0.74
N ASP A 197 5.17 13.37 -0.50
CA ASP A 197 5.22 12.71 0.80
C ASP A 197 6.62 12.86 1.44
N MET A 198 6.69 13.02 2.74
CA MET A 198 7.95 13.22 3.48
C MET A 198 8.93 12.08 3.27
N SER A 199 8.43 10.85 3.21
CA SER A 199 9.24 9.67 2.92
C SER A 199 9.82 9.69 1.50
N ASP A 200 9.04 10.12 0.49
CA ASP A 200 9.50 10.29 -0.88
C ASP A 200 10.52 11.44 -1.00
N LEU A 201 10.34 12.52 -0.23
CA LEU A 201 11.33 13.61 -0.15
C LEU A 201 12.67 13.12 0.43
N ALA A 202 12.62 12.28 1.47
CA ALA A 202 13.81 11.63 2.00
C ALA A 202 14.50 10.78 0.92
N GLY A 203 13.72 9.99 0.18
CA GLY A 203 14.23 9.19 -0.95
C GLY A 203 14.82 10.04 -2.07
N ALA A 204 14.20 11.14 -2.44
CA ALA A 204 14.72 12.08 -3.45
C ALA A 204 16.04 12.71 -3.01
N ARG A 205 16.15 13.07 -1.72
CA ARG A 205 17.37 13.63 -1.16
C ARG A 205 18.55 12.65 -1.27
N THR A 206 18.34 11.35 -1.03
CA THR A 206 19.42 10.35 -1.16
C THR A 206 19.94 10.19 -2.59
N LYS A 207 19.15 10.57 -3.60
CA LYS A 207 19.55 10.52 -5.02
C LYS A 207 20.29 11.77 -5.48
N ALA A 208 20.33 12.84 -4.67
CA ALA A 208 21.06 14.04 -4.98
C ALA A 208 22.58 13.76 -5.04
N PRO A 209 23.33 14.42 -5.92
CA PRO A 209 24.80 14.29 -5.96
C PRO A 209 25.47 14.58 -4.62
N ASN A 210 24.94 15.55 -3.86
CA ASN A 210 25.29 15.83 -2.48
C ASN A 210 23.99 16.01 -1.66
N PRO A 211 23.51 14.97 -0.94
CA PRO A 211 22.30 15.03 -0.13
C PRO A 211 22.28 16.15 0.92
N ASP A 212 23.47 16.56 1.40
CA ASP A 212 23.61 17.60 2.40
C ASP A 212 23.34 19.01 1.86
N ASP A 213 23.27 19.20 0.57
CA ASP A 213 22.90 20.47 -0.04
C ASP A 213 21.38 20.74 0.01
N TYR A 214 20.60 19.78 0.46
CA TYR A 214 19.15 19.86 0.49
C TYR A 214 18.60 19.70 1.91
N VAL A 215 17.46 20.33 2.17
CA VAL A 215 16.74 20.25 3.45
C VAL A 215 15.26 20.03 3.20
N ILE A 216 14.66 19.12 3.96
CA ILE A 216 13.21 18.97 4.05
C ILE A 216 12.73 19.96 5.10
N LEU A 217 11.78 20.83 4.73
CA LEU A 217 11.20 21.81 5.64
C LEU A 217 10.36 21.14 6.72
N PRO A 218 10.22 21.74 7.90
CA PRO A 218 9.57 21.10 9.05
C PRO A 218 8.05 20.97 8.94
N GLU A 219 7.42 21.75 8.06
CA GLU A 219 5.97 21.73 7.93
C GLU A 219 5.47 20.50 7.20
N VAL A 220 4.47 19.85 7.79
CA VAL A 220 3.65 18.81 7.18
C VAL A 220 2.31 19.41 6.81
N ILE A 221 1.99 19.46 5.53
CA ILE A 221 0.84 20.23 5.01
C ILE A 221 -0.40 19.38 4.72
N SER A 222 -0.31 18.06 4.79
CA SER A 222 -1.43 17.15 4.63
C SER A 222 -1.24 15.86 5.44
N LYS A 223 -2.31 15.07 5.55
CA LYS A 223 -2.28 13.69 6.04
C LYS A 223 -2.26 12.75 4.85
N GLU A 224 -1.28 11.88 4.80
CA GLU A 224 -1.11 10.90 3.72
C GLU A 224 -1.08 9.47 4.30
N PRO A 225 -2.26 8.89 4.63
CA PRO A 225 -2.34 7.48 5.04
C PRO A 225 -2.17 6.63 3.79
N LEU A 226 -0.97 6.07 3.60
CA LEU A 226 -0.64 5.23 2.46
C LEU A 226 -1.11 3.80 2.70
N GLY A 227 -1.64 3.17 1.67
CA GLY A 227 -2.07 1.78 1.82
C GLY A 227 -2.32 1.05 0.51
N PRO A 228 -2.26 -0.29 0.55
CA PRO A 228 -2.65 -1.12 -0.57
C PRO A 228 -4.15 -1.00 -0.86
N SER A 229 -4.52 -1.15 -2.13
CA SER A 229 -5.91 -1.17 -2.55
C SER A 229 -6.17 -2.26 -3.58
N VAL A 230 -7.42 -2.74 -3.60
CA VAL A 230 -7.92 -3.72 -4.54
C VAL A 230 -9.09 -3.16 -5.33
N ARG A 231 -9.49 -3.81 -6.42
CA ARG A 231 -10.67 -3.42 -7.19
C ARG A 231 -11.94 -3.65 -6.36
N ARG A 232 -12.85 -2.70 -6.42
CA ARG A 232 -14.17 -2.80 -5.77
C ARG A 232 -14.99 -3.93 -6.40
N GLY A 233 -15.80 -4.60 -5.57
CA GLY A 233 -16.75 -5.62 -6.00
C GLY A 233 -16.29 -7.06 -5.79
N ASP A 234 -15.02 -7.27 -5.38
CA ASP A 234 -14.51 -8.58 -4.95
C ASP A 234 -14.25 -8.55 -3.44
N ASN A 235 -15.26 -8.88 -2.66
CA ASN A 235 -15.19 -8.84 -1.20
C ASN A 235 -14.25 -9.91 -0.64
N GLU A 236 -14.13 -11.05 -1.28
CA GLU A 236 -13.25 -12.13 -0.82
C GLU A 236 -11.79 -11.73 -0.99
N TRP A 237 -11.41 -11.26 -2.17
CA TRP A 237 -10.05 -10.76 -2.41
C TRP A 237 -9.69 -9.59 -1.49
N PHE A 238 -10.65 -8.69 -1.27
CA PHE A 238 -10.48 -7.60 -0.31
C PHE A 238 -10.22 -8.10 1.12
N GLN A 239 -10.97 -9.10 1.59
CA GLN A 239 -10.76 -9.68 2.92
C GLN A 239 -9.38 -10.36 3.01
N ILE A 240 -8.98 -11.13 2.00
CA ILE A 240 -7.66 -11.75 1.97
C ILE A 240 -6.56 -10.68 2.04
N ALA A 241 -6.60 -9.69 1.16
CA ALA A 241 -5.60 -8.61 1.12
C ALA A 241 -5.52 -7.83 2.44
N ARG A 242 -6.68 -7.54 3.07
CA ARG A 242 -6.76 -6.90 4.39
C ARG A 242 -6.15 -7.76 5.50
N TRP A 243 -6.51 -9.03 5.56
CA TRP A 243 -6.02 -9.89 6.63
C TRP A 243 -4.55 -10.25 6.47
N VAL A 244 -4.01 -10.25 5.25
CA VAL A 244 -2.55 -10.33 5.02
C VAL A 244 -1.85 -9.13 5.64
N LEU A 245 -2.35 -7.89 5.44
CA LEU A 245 -1.79 -6.71 6.09
C LEU A 245 -1.90 -6.79 7.62
N ASN A 246 -3.05 -7.19 8.14
CA ASN A 246 -3.26 -7.33 9.59
C ASN A 246 -2.35 -8.40 10.20
N ALA A 247 -2.19 -9.54 9.55
CA ALA A 247 -1.28 -10.60 10.02
C ALA A 247 0.18 -10.14 10.04
N PHE A 248 0.58 -9.34 9.05
CA PHE A 248 1.91 -8.76 8.96
C PHE A 248 2.20 -7.80 10.14
N ILE A 249 1.21 -6.98 10.51
CA ILE A 249 1.29 -6.05 11.65
C ILE A 249 1.19 -6.80 12.98
N GLU A 250 0.24 -7.74 13.12
CA GLU A 250 0.04 -8.49 14.37
C GLU A 250 1.24 -9.38 14.70
N ALA A 251 1.93 -9.92 13.68
CA ALA A 251 3.14 -10.69 13.90
C ALA A 251 4.24 -9.87 14.61
N GLU A 252 4.39 -8.60 14.26
CA GLU A 252 5.29 -7.69 14.98
C GLU A 252 4.84 -7.48 16.42
N GLU A 253 3.54 -7.21 16.65
CA GLU A 253 2.99 -7.01 17.99
C GLU A 253 3.24 -8.22 18.91
N LYS A 254 3.15 -9.43 18.35
CA LYS A 254 3.39 -10.68 19.09
C LYS A 254 4.87 -11.08 19.16
N GLY A 255 5.78 -10.25 18.65
CA GLY A 255 7.21 -10.55 18.63
C GLY A 255 7.58 -11.76 17.76
N ILE A 256 6.75 -12.09 16.78
CA ILE A 256 7.01 -13.20 15.86
C ILE A 256 7.81 -12.65 14.68
N THR A 257 9.01 -13.19 14.49
CA THR A 257 9.95 -12.79 13.45
C THR A 257 10.22 -13.94 12.48
N GLN A 258 10.82 -13.63 11.34
CA GLN A 258 11.27 -14.65 10.39
C GLN A 258 12.19 -15.67 11.06
N ALA A 259 13.03 -15.24 11.99
CA ALA A 259 14.00 -16.08 12.68
C ALA A 259 13.37 -17.03 13.70
N ASN A 260 12.33 -16.60 14.44
CA ASN A 260 11.76 -17.38 15.54
C ASN A 260 10.43 -18.08 15.20
N ALA A 261 9.86 -17.87 14.01
CA ALA A 261 8.55 -18.40 13.63
C ALA A 261 8.46 -19.92 13.73
N ASP A 262 9.50 -20.65 13.30
CA ASP A 262 9.53 -22.13 13.35
C ASP A 262 9.53 -22.66 14.79
N GLU A 263 10.29 -22.02 15.67
CA GLU A 263 10.37 -22.38 17.07
C GLU A 263 9.05 -22.08 17.78
N LEU A 264 8.53 -20.86 17.65
CA LEU A 264 7.26 -20.46 18.25
C LEU A 264 6.08 -21.28 17.76
N ARG A 265 6.07 -21.69 16.48
CA ARG A 265 5.05 -22.59 15.93
C ARG A 265 4.99 -23.93 16.67
N LYS A 266 6.15 -24.44 17.10
CA LYS A 266 6.27 -25.74 17.81
C LYS A 266 6.06 -25.62 19.30
N THR A 267 6.56 -24.54 19.92
CA THR A 267 6.72 -24.46 21.37
C THR A 267 5.73 -23.53 22.05
N SER A 268 5.14 -22.56 21.34
CA SER A 268 4.27 -21.57 21.95
C SER A 268 2.99 -22.19 22.53
N THR A 269 2.65 -21.77 23.75
CA THR A 269 1.39 -22.08 24.41
C THR A 269 0.35 -20.97 24.25
N ASP A 270 0.74 -19.77 23.77
CA ASP A 270 -0.17 -18.64 23.54
C ASP A 270 -1.13 -18.95 22.37
N PRO A 271 -2.46 -18.96 22.62
CA PRO A 271 -3.44 -19.26 21.58
C PRO A 271 -3.40 -18.29 20.40
N ASN A 272 -3.02 -17.02 20.59
CA ASN A 272 -2.94 -16.02 19.52
C ASN A 272 -1.76 -16.32 18.59
N ILE A 273 -0.59 -16.63 19.18
CA ILE A 273 0.60 -17.05 18.42
C ILE A 273 0.31 -18.35 17.66
N LYS A 274 -0.37 -19.31 18.31
CA LYS A 274 -0.73 -20.58 17.66
C LYS A 274 -1.66 -20.38 16.46
N ARG A 275 -2.67 -19.51 16.56
CA ARG A 275 -3.55 -19.16 15.43
C ARG A 275 -2.77 -18.50 14.29
N LEU A 276 -1.96 -17.48 14.62
CA LEU A 276 -1.16 -16.76 13.63
C LEU A 276 -0.13 -17.66 12.92
N LEU A 277 0.44 -18.66 13.63
CA LEU A 277 1.42 -19.58 13.05
C LEU A 277 0.80 -20.89 12.52
N GLY A 278 -0.53 -21.00 12.43
CA GLY A 278 -1.21 -22.17 11.88
C GLY A 278 -1.05 -23.45 12.69
N SER A 279 -0.61 -23.40 13.97
CA SER A 279 -0.53 -24.54 14.86
C SER A 279 -1.74 -24.69 15.79
N GLY A 280 -2.62 -23.71 15.78
CA GLY A 280 -3.89 -23.68 16.53
C GLY A 280 -5.10 -23.99 15.66
N GLU A 281 -6.18 -23.22 15.89
CA GLU A 281 -7.39 -23.25 15.08
C GLU A 281 -7.09 -22.83 13.63
N ASP A 282 -7.78 -23.45 12.68
CA ASP A 282 -7.63 -23.12 11.26
C ASP A 282 -8.42 -21.85 10.89
N MET A 283 -7.73 -20.71 10.95
CA MET A 283 -8.30 -19.43 10.56
C MET A 283 -8.24 -19.20 9.03
N GLY A 284 -7.42 -19.94 8.31
CA GLY A 284 -7.29 -19.82 6.85
C GLY A 284 -8.57 -20.20 6.12
N LYS A 285 -9.30 -21.19 6.62
CA LYS A 285 -10.58 -21.61 6.04
C LYS A 285 -11.62 -20.49 5.93
N LEU A 286 -11.58 -19.47 6.81
CA LEU A 286 -12.47 -18.32 6.77
C LEU A 286 -12.17 -17.39 5.58
N LEU A 287 -10.98 -17.51 5.01
CA LEU A 287 -10.49 -16.75 3.86
C LEU A 287 -10.36 -17.60 2.59
N GLY A 288 -10.79 -18.86 2.61
CA GLY A 288 -10.54 -19.79 1.49
C GLY A 288 -9.06 -20.11 1.27
N LEU A 289 -8.23 -19.97 2.31
CA LEU A 289 -6.79 -20.21 2.30
C LEU A 289 -6.41 -21.41 3.16
N ASP A 290 -5.18 -21.91 2.96
CA ASP A 290 -4.63 -22.95 3.81
C ASP A 290 -4.42 -22.47 5.24
N LYS A 291 -4.41 -23.41 6.18
CA LYS A 291 -4.15 -23.16 7.60
C LYS A 291 -2.84 -22.38 7.86
N ASP A 292 -1.84 -22.57 7.01
CA ASP A 292 -0.50 -22.01 7.15
C ASP A 292 -0.31 -20.63 6.48
N TRP A 293 -1.38 -20.00 5.98
CA TRP A 293 -1.32 -18.76 5.23
C TRP A 293 -0.51 -17.65 5.94
N SER A 294 -0.78 -17.39 7.21
CA SER A 294 -0.11 -16.33 7.98
C SER A 294 1.29 -16.74 8.46
N TYR A 295 1.50 -18.01 8.78
CA TYR A 295 2.85 -18.54 9.04
C TYR A 295 3.77 -18.35 7.85
N ARG A 296 3.29 -18.60 6.62
CA ARG A 296 4.06 -18.42 5.39
C ARG A 296 4.47 -16.97 5.16
N ILE A 297 3.61 -16.00 5.53
CA ILE A 297 3.95 -14.58 5.51
C ILE A 297 5.20 -14.32 6.36
N VAL A 298 5.14 -14.69 7.64
CA VAL A 298 6.24 -14.40 8.56
C VAL A 298 7.49 -15.18 8.19
N LYS A 299 7.34 -16.44 7.82
CA LYS A 299 8.49 -17.30 7.48
C LYS A 299 9.25 -16.83 6.26
N GLN A 300 8.55 -16.34 5.22
CA GLN A 300 9.18 -16.01 3.94
C GLN A 300 9.50 -14.51 3.81
N VAL A 301 8.71 -13.66 4.46
CA VAL A 301 8.85 -12.19 4.33
C VAL A 301 9.25 -11.54 5.65
N GLY A 302 8.90 -12.12 6.79
CA GLY A 302 9.04 -11.52 8.12
C GLY A 302 7.76 -10.82 8.55
N ASN A 303 7.84 -9.99 9.61
CA ASN A 303 6.77 -9.15 10.10
C ASN A 303 6.90 -7.70 9.59
N TYR A 304 5.92 -6.85 9.91
CA TYR A 304 5.92 -5.45 9.49
C TYR A 304 7.16 -4.69 9.98
N GLY A 305 7.58 -4.89 11.23
CA GLY A 305 8.76 -4.24 11.81
C GLY A 305 10.04 -4.62 11.08
N GLU A 306 10.22 -5.91 10.76
CA GLU A 306 11.38 -6.39 9.98
C GLU A 306 11.38 -5.76 8.57
N SER A 307 10.22 -5.66 7.92
CA SER A 307 10.09 -5.00 6.62
C SER A 307 10.37 -3.50 6.71
N PHE A 308 9.85 -2.81 7.72
CA PHE A 308 10.15 -1.40 7.94
C PHE A 308 11.64 -1.17 8.12
N GLU A 309 12.29 -1.92 9.02
CA GLU A 309 13.72 -1.74 9.35
C GLU A 309 14.64 -1.94 8.15
N ARG A 310 14.36 -2.96 7.30
CA ARG A 310 15.21 -3.24 6.13
C ARG A 310 14.98 -2.28 4.95
N ASN A 311 13.80 -1.64 4.85
CA ASN A 311 13.44 -0.80 3.71
C ASN A 311 13.48 0.71 4.02
N LEU A 312 13.10 1.13 5.22
CA LEU A 312 12.88 2.52 5.61
C LEU A 312 13.70 2.92 6.84
N GLY A 313 14.05 1.95 7.70
CA GLY A 313 14.56 2.15 9.04
C GLY A 313 15.87 2.91 9.13
N PRO A 314 16.33 3.20 10.35
CA PRO A 314 17.51 4.04 10.62
C PRO A 314 18.83 3.55 10.00
N LYS A 315 18.91 2.25 9.67
CA LYS A 315 20.09 1.65 9.03
C LYS A 315 20.07 1.72 7.49
N THR A 316 18.99 2.22 6.91
CA THR A 316 18.87 2.43 5.45
C THR A 316 19.37 3.83 5.08
N PRO A 317 19.63 4.11 3.79
CA PRO A 317 19.92 5.46 3.33
C PRO A 317 18.83 6.48 3.62
N LEU A 318 17.57 6.03 3.78
CA LEU A 318 16.42 6.87 4.13
C LEU A 318 16.44 7.31 5.58
N ALA A 319 16.94 6.45 6.47
CA ALA A 319 17.09 6.66 7.90
C ALA A 319 15.82 7.20 8.59
N LEU A 320 14.65 6.67 8.21
CA LEU A 320 13.38 7.13 8.75
C LEU A 320 13.10 6.51 10.13
N PRO A 321 12.71 7.35 11.13
CA PRO A 321 12.24 6.83 12.40
C PRO A 321 10.84 6.21 12.23
N ARG A 322 10.50 5.24 13.09
CA ARG A 322 9.14 4.67 13.12
C ARG A 322 8.07 5.75 13.40
N GLY A 323 8.30 6.64 14.35
CA GLY A 323 7.33 7.67 14.71
C GLY A 323 5.94 7.10 14.96
N ILE A 324 4.91 7.69 14.34
CA ILE A 324 3.53 7.20 14.42
C ILE A 324 3.34 5.86 13.72
N ASN A 325 4.27 5.42 12.88
CA ASN A 325 4.28 4.09 12.25
C ASN A 325 4.77 2.98 13.19
N ASN A 326 4.90 3.27 14.48
CA ASN A 326 5.19 2.27 15.47
C ASN A 326 3.92 1.55 15.91
N GLN A 327 4.07 0.39 16.56
CA GLN A 327 2.96 -0.33 17.19
C GLN A 327 2.27 0.54 18.24
N TRP A 328 0.96 0.37 18.41
CA TRP A 328 0.17 1.09 19.41
C TRP A 328 0.71 0.90 20.83
N THR A 329 1.29 -0.26 21.12
CA THR A 329 1.97 -0.58 22.41
C THR A 329 3.27 0.20 22.61
N ASN A 330 3.84 0.77 21.55
CA ASN A 330 5.10 1.51 21.55
C ASN A 330 4.93 2.99 21.14
N GLY A 331 3.74 3.54 21.40
CA GLY A 331 3.44 4.96 21.18
C GLY A 331 3.14 5.34 19.73
N GLY A 332 2.92 4.37 18.85
CA GLY A 332 2.46 4.59 17.47
C GLY A 332 0.96 4.37 17.31
N ILE A 333 0.51 4.25 16.07
CA ILE A 333 -0.90 4.04 15.71
C ILE A 333 -1.12 2.82 14.80
N LEU A 334 -0.11 2.00 14.58
CA LEU A 334 -0.31 0.70 13.94
C LEU A 334 -1.06 -0.22 14.90
N TYR A 335 -2.25 -0.60 14.49
CA TYR A 335 -3.18 -1.39 15.27
C TYR A 335 -3.91 -2.37 14.34
N ALA A 336 -3.58 -3.66 14.44
CA ALA A 336 -4.26 -4.70 13.69
C ALA A 336 -5.42 -5.30 14.50
N PRO A 337 -6.59 -5.56 13.90
CA PRO A 337 -7.61 -6.39 14.52
C PRO A 337 -7.08 -7.80 14.80
N PRO A 338 -7.45 -8.43 15.94
CA PRO A 338 -6.92 -9.73 16.31
C PRO A 338 -7.43 -10.86 15.39
N ILE A 339 -6.56 -11.82 15.08
CA ILE A 339 -6.88 -13.04 14.34
C ILE A 339 -7.50 -14.07 15.32
N ARG A 340 -8.85 -14.07 15.39
CA ARG A 340 -9.62 -14.98 16.24
C ARG A 340 -11.08 -15.11 15.81
#